data_a513720ea6ae7dfd6e8f3e1982b2b2c6
#
_entry.id   a513720ea6ae7dfd6e8f3e1982b2b2c6
#
_cell.length_a   1.000
_cell.length_b   1.000
_cell.length_c   1.000
_cell.angle_alpha   90.00
_cell.angle_beta   90.00
_cell.angle_gamma   90.00
#
_symmetry.space_group_name_H-M   'P 1'
#
loop_
_entity.id
_entity.type
_entity.pdbx_description
1 polymer ?
#
loop_
_entity_poly.entity_id
_entity_poly.type
_entity_poly.pdbx_seq_one_letter_code
_entity_poly.pdbx_strand_id
1 'polypeptide(L)'
;MIRIFSLILFVIISNKAIASVKGETLICDKDTRGYNFISKDEVKISGINLNELNTFYINHSYEITENAIFIKQLLTALDKEETSRPIGWIFRRNLDYVSLDYVNDDWSRKFLWSCEATTSEQLNIRIKNKLNELIKVNGKKL
;
A
#
# COMPACT_ATOMS: atom_id res chain seq x y z
N MET A 1 52.18 -20.01 34.33
CA MET A 1 51.77 -19.45 33.00
C MET A 1 50.28 -19.62 32.82
N ILE A 2 49.56 -18.60 33.08
CA ILE A 2 48.07 -18.60 32.91
C ILE A 2 47.80 -18.08 31.48
N ARG A 3 47.32 -18.96 30.61
CA ARG A 3 46.85 -18.57 29.27
C ARG A 3 45.41 -18.05 29.41
N ILE A 4 45.25 -16.73 29.30
CA ILE A 4 43.96 -16.08 29.22
C ILE A 4 43.45 -16.27 27.77
N PHE A 5 42.49 -17.20 27.61
CA PHE A 5 41.72 -17.28 26.36
C PHE A 5 40.73 -16.13 26.34
N SER A 6 41.04 -15.09 25.55
CA SER A 6 40.12 -14.01 25.26
C SER A 6 39.04 -14.56 24.34
N LEU A 7 37.87 -14.82 24.90
CA LEU A 7 36.68 -15.17 24.15
C LEU A 7 36.12 -13.89 23.50
N ILE A 8 36.52 -13.62 22.27
CA ILE A 8 35.91 -12.55 21.49
C ILE A 8 34.49 -13.03 21.08
N LEU A 9 33.50 -12.58 21.84
CA LEU A 9 32.11 -12.79 21.54
C LEU A 9 31.76 -11.89 20.32
N PHE A 10 31.80 -12.47 19.12
CA PHE A 10 31.26 -11.82 17.94
C PHE A 10 29.74 -11.72 18.11
N VAL A 11 29.24 -10.57 18.57
CA VAL A 11 27.83 -10.23 18.50
C VAL A 11 27.56 -9.95 17.01
N ILE A 12 27.09 -10.96 16.30
CA ILE A 12 26.55 -10.80 14.96
C ILE A 12 25.22 -10.07 15.13
N ILE A 13 25.26 -8.75 15.05
CA ILE A 13 24.05 -7.94 14.92
C ILE A 13 23.50 -8.25 13.53
N SER A 14 22.59 -9.21 13.47
CA SER A 14 21.80 -9.47 12.25
C SER A 14 20.90 -8.27 12.02
N ASN A 15 21.40 -7.26 11.31
CA ASN A 15 20.53 -6.26 10.73
C ASN A 15 19.67 -6.98 9.67
N LYS A 16 18.48 -7.41 10.07
CA LYS A 16 17.49 -7.91 9.13
C LYS A 16 17.14 -6.73 8.21
N ALA A 17 17.73 -6.71 7.03
CA ALA A 17 17.36 -5.75 6.00
C ALA A 17 15.86 -5.90 5.73
N ILE A 18 15.11 -4.80 5.83
CA ILE A 18 13.69 -4.79 5.50
C ILE A 18 13.59 -5.05 3.99
N ALA A 19 12.92 -6.14 3.60
CA ALA A 19 12.78 -6.51 2.20
C ALA A 19 12.02 -5.43 1.43
N SER A 20 12.59 -5.00 0.29
CA SER A 20 11.93 -4.06 -0.62
C SER A 20 10.66 -4.66 -1.21
N VAL A 21 9.65 -3.81 -1.43
CA VAL A 21 8.42 -4.17 -2.16
C VAL A 21 8.38 -3.61 -3.57
N LYS A 22 9.46 -2.99 -4.04
CA LYS A 22 9.58 -2.50 -5.41
C LYS A 22 9.30 -3.62 -6.42
N GLY A 23 8.41 -3.35 -7.38
CA GLY A 23 7.99 -4.31 -8.40
C GLY A 23 6.83 -5.21 -7.97
N GLU A 24 6.45 -5.19 -6.69
CA GLU A 24 5.27 -5.90 -6.21
C GLU A 24 3.98 -5.18 -6.61
N THR A 25 2.94 -5.96 -6.83
CA THR A 25 1.60 -5.45 -7.16
C THR A 25 0.57 -6.17 -6.32
N LEU A 26 -0.34 -5.41 -5.72
CA LEU A 26 -1.44 -5.92 -4.92
C LEU A 26 -2.77 -5.51 -5.53
N ILE A 27 -3.78 -6.37 -5.39
CA ILE A 27 -5.16 -6.05 -5.69
C ILE A 27 -6.01 -6.24 -4.44
N CYS A 28 -6.91 -5.30 -4.19
CA CYS A 28 -7.67 -5.18 -2.96
C CYS A 28 -9.15 -4.92 -3.23
N ASP A 29 -9.96 -5.05 -2.17
CA ASP A 29 -11.36 -4.62 -2.14
C ASP A 29 -12.18 -5.18 -3.32
N LYS A 30 -12.18 -6.50 -3.46
CA LYS A 30 -12.94 -7.20 -4.51
C LYS A 30 -12.67 -6.65 -5.93
N ASP A 31 -11.40 -6.45 -6.24
CA ASP A 31 -10.91 -5.98 -7.54
C ASP A 31 -11.25 -4.51 -7.89
N THR A 32 -11.57 -3.71 -6.88
CA THR A 32 -11.87 -2.28 -7.09
C THR A 32 -10.67 -1.37 -6.87
N ARG A 33 -9.57 -1.88 -6.31
CA ARG A 33 -8.37 -1.09 -5.99
C ARG A 33 -7.09 -1.89 -6.13
N GLY A 34 -6.07 -1.25 -6.65
CA GLY A 34 -4.75 -1.86 -6.81
C GLY A 34 -3.60 -0.95 -6.40
N TYR A 35 -2.51 -1.55 -5.98
CA TYR A 35 -1.29 -0.89 -5.54
C TYR A 35 -0.11 -1.49 -6.30
N ASN A 36 0.54 -0.67 -7.13
CA ASN A 36 1.73 -1.07 -7.87
C ASN A 36 2.93 -0.26 -7.35
N PHE A 37 3.87 -0.94 -6.68
CA PHE A 37 5.07 -0.33 -6.08
C PHE A 37 6.13 -0.15 -7.16
N ILE A 38 6.14 1.02 -7.80
CA ILE A 38 6.92 1.31 -9.00
C ILE A 38 8.38 1.66 -8.71
N SER A 39 8.67 2.18 -7.52
CA SER A 39 10.03 2.46 -7.06
C SER A 39 10.19 2.14 -5.58
N LYS A 40 11.33 2.47 -4.98
CA LYS A 40 11.59 2.24 -3.56
C LYS A 40 10.72 3.09 -2.61
N ASP A 41 10.08 4.14 -3.11
CA ASP A 41 9.34 5.14 -2.34
C ASP A 41 8.06 5.64 -3.02
N GLU A 42 7.70 5.13 -4.19
CA GLU A 42 6.53 5.55 -4.95
C GLU A 42 5.63 4.37 -5.30
N VAL A 43 4.35 4.51 -5.05
CA VAL A 43 3.29 3.56 -5.36
C VAL A 43 2.24 4.20 -6.25
N LYS A 44 1.89 3.52 -7.35
CA LYS A 44 0.76 3.87 -8.20
C LYS A 44 -0.48 3.15 -7.68
N ILE A 45 -1.46 3.91 -7.24
CA ILE A 45 -2.77 3.41 -6.82
C ILE A 45 -3.70 3.51 -8.02
N SER A 46 -4.32 2.41 -8.36
CA SER A 46 -5.34 2.31 -9.41
C SER A 46 -6.66 1.88 -8.80
N GLY A 47 -7.77 2.27 -9.39
CA GLY A 47 -9.06 1.84 -8.85
C GLY A 47 -10.23 2.22 -9.72
N ILE A 48 -11.43 1.95 -9.19
CA ILE A 48 -12.70 2.30 -9.78
C ILE A 48 -13.36 3.38 -8.95
N ASN A 49 -13.70 4.49 -9.59
CA ASN A 49 -14.60 5.48 -9.00
C ASN A 49 -16.03 4.92 -9.10
N LEU A 50 -16.59 4.53 -7.97
CA LEU A 50 -17.91 3.89 -7.92
C LEU A 50 -19.06 4.85 -8.24
N ASN A 51 -18.85 6.17 -8.09
CA ASN A 51 -19.87 7.16 -8.39
C ASN A 51 -19.94 7.45 -9.90
N GLU A 52 -18.79 7.52 -10.56
CA GLU A 52 -18.70 7.87 -11.98
C GLU A 52 -18.57 6.63 -12.89
N LEU A 53 -18.32 5.44 -12.31
CA LEU A 53 -18.09 4.18 -13.03
C LEU A 53 -16.98 4.31 -14.08
N ASN A 54 -15.87 4.88 -13.67
CA ASN A 54 -14.63 4.97 -14.44
C ASN A 54 -13.43 4.53 -13.61
N THR A 55 -12.31 4.32 -14.26
CA THR A 55 -11.05 4.03 -13.59
C THR A 55 -10.29 5.31 -13.28
N PHE A 56 -9.53 5.27 -12.19
CA PHE A 56 -8.56 6.31 -11.85
C PHE A 56 -7.21 5.71 -11.50
N TYR A 57 -6.19 6.53 -11.53
CA TYR A 57 -4.89 6.24 -10.94
C TYR A 57 -4.28 7.49 -10.33
N ILE A 58 -3.50 7.29 -9.27
CA ILE A 58 -2.82 8.36 -8.56
C ILE A 58 -1.52 7.82 -7.98
N ASN A 59 -0.46 8.61 -8.00
CA ASN A 59 0.80 8.24 -7.39
C ASN A 59 0.87 8.82 -5.97
N HIS A 60 1.33 7.97 -5.05
CA HIS A 60 1.62 8.34 -3.68
C HIS A 60 3.03 7.89 -3.28
N SER A 61 3.55 8.44 -2.20
CA SER A 61 4.75 7.92 -1.57
C SER A 61 4.42 6.81 -0.59
N TYR A 62 5.40 5.98 -0.25
CA TYR A 62 5.25 4.99 0.80
C TYR A 62 6.53 4.80 1.59
N GLU A 63 6.40 4.29 2.80
CA GLU A 63 7.49 3.83 3.65
C GLU A 63 7.23 2.41 4.12
N ILE A 64 8.31 1.64 4.26
CA ILE A 64 8.25 0.27 4.74
C ILE A 64 8.79 0.21 6.17
N THR A 65 8.03 -0.46 7.04
CA THR A 65 8.49 -0.91 8.34
C THR A 65 8.54 -2.43 8.39
N GLU A 66 8.99 -3.01 9.50
CA GLU A 66 8.99 -4.45 9.69
C GLU A 66 7.59 -5.06 9.50
N ASN A 67 6.54 -4.39 9.96
CA ASN A 67 5.19 -4.92 10.05
C ASN A 67 4.22 -4.37 9.00
N ALA A 68 4.51 -3.21 8.41
CA ALA A 68 3.56 -2.53 7.55
C ALA A 68 4.23 -1.72 6.42
N ILE A 69 3.46 -1.46 5.39
CA ILE A 69 3.74 -0.49 4.34
C ILE A 69 2.81 0.69 4.56
N PHE A 70 3.36 1.85 4.89
CA PHE A 70 2.60 3.08 5.09
C PHE A 70 2.47 3.83 3.77
N ILE A 71 1.26 4.06 3.32
CA ILE A 71 0.96 4.87 2.14
C ILE A 71 0.77 6.32 2.60
N LYS A 72 1.49 7.23 1.96
CA LYS A 72 1.49 8.66 2.30
C LYS A 72 1.04 9.48 1.09
N GLN A 73 0.22 10.48 1.33
CA GLN A 73 -0.17 11.42 0.28
C GLN A 73 1.05 12.21 -0.20
N LEU A 74 1.26 12.25 -1.52
CA LEU A 74 2.21 13.19 -2.10
C LEU A 74 1.66 14.61 -1.92
N LEU A 75 2.36 15.41 -1.11
CA LEU A 75 2.06 16.82 -0.97
C LEU A 75 2.59 17.56 -2.20
N THR A 76 1.77 18.46 -2.72
CA THR A 76 2.21 19.37 -3.77
C THR A 76 3.28 20.33 -3.23
N ALA A 77 4.08 20.94 -4.12
CA ALA A 77 5.19 21.81 -3.74
C ALA A 77 4.78 23.04 -2.89
N LEU A 78 3.50 23.34 -2.78
CA LEU A 78 2.94 24.42 -1.96
C LEU A 78 2.81 24.05 -0.47
N ASP A 79 2.79 22.76 -0.14
CA ASP A 79 2.54 22.25 1.22
C ASP A 79 3.82 21.76 1.90
N LYS A 80 4.95 22.37 1.60
CA LYS A 80 6.29 21.94 2.05
C LYS A 80 6.50 21.88 3.56
N GLU A 81 5.64 22.48 4.36
CA GLU A 81 5.74 22.49 5.83
C GLU A 81 4.91 21.37 6.50
N GLU A 82 3.96 20.76 5.80
CA GLU A 82 3.25 19.60 6.32
C GLU A 82 3.97 18.31 5.96
N THR A 83 4.37 17.58 6.99
CA THR A 83 4.83 16.20 6.82
C THR A 83 3.79 15.39 6.05
N SER A 84 4.21 14.63 5.05
CA SER A 84 3.31 13.77 4.26
C SER A 84 2.43 12.93 5.19
N ARG A 85 1.12 13.14 5.12
CA ARG A 85 0.17 12.44 6.00
C ARG A 85 -0.03 11.01 5.53
N PRO A 86 0.03 10.01 6.41
CA PRO A 86 -0.35 8.66 6.05
C PRO A 86 -1.85 8.61 5.70
N ILE A 87 -2.20 8.00 4.59
CA ILE A 87 -3.61 7.77 4.18
C ILE A 87 -4.08 6.35 4.48
N GLY A 88 -3.15 5.47 4.82
CA GLY A 88 -3.41 4.10 5.17
C GLY A 88 -2.14 3.29 5.28
N TRP A 89 -2.30 2.03 5.67
CA TRP A 89 -1.21 1.08 5.69
C TRP A 89 -1.67 -0.31 5.28
N ILE A 90 -0.72 -1.09 4.77
CA ILE A 90 -0.91 -2.50 4.43
C ILE A 90 -0.09 -3.32 5.42
N PHE A 91 -0.71 -4.22 6.15
CA PHE A 91 0.00 -5.15 7.02
C PHE A 91 0.75 -6.19 6.18
N ARG A 92 2.07 -6.31 6.40
CA ARG A 92 2.90 -7.25 5.63
C ARG A 92 2.61 -8.71 5.92
N ARG A 93 2.04 -9.01 7.09
CA ARG A 93 1.74 -10.36 7.54
C ARG A 93 0.60 -11.02 6.75
N ASN A 94 -0.46 -10.27 6.46
CA ASN A 94 -1.71 -10.79 5.89
C ASN A 94 -2.22 -10.00 4.69
N LEU A 95 -1.52 -8.91 4.31
CA LEU A 95 -1.88 -7.99 3.24
C LEU A 95 -3.23 -7.28 3.46
N ASP A 96 -3.68 -7.16 4.69
CA ASP A 96 -4.86 -6.35 5.00
C ASP A 96 -4.52 -4.86 4.91
N TYR A 97 -5.37 -4.11 4.24
CA TYR A 97 -5.28 -2.66 4.13
C TYR A 97 -6.21 -1.99 5.14
N VAL A 98 -5.67 -1.00 5.84
CA VAL A 98 -6.43 -0.11 6.71
C VAL A 98 -6.35 1.29 6.15
N SER A 99 -7.50 1.85 5.78
CA SER A 99 -7.62 3.25 5.42
C SER A 99 -7.68 4.12 6.67
N LEU A 100 -7.01 5.26 6.62
CA LEU A 100 -7.07 6.28 7.66
C LEU A 100 -7.91 7.46 7.18
N ASP A 101 -8.69 7.98 8.09
CA ASP A 101 -9.38 9.26 7.93
C ASP A 101 -9.02 10.18 9.09
N TYR A 102 -8.78 11.44 8.78
CA TYR A 102 -8.45 12.46 9.76
C TYR A 102 -9.66 13.33 9.98
N VAL A 103 -10.31 13.16 11.11
CA VAL A 103 -11.52 13.89 11.47
C VAL A 103 -11.33 14.54 12.84
N ASN A 104 -11.58 15.85 12.95
CA ASN A 104 -11.52 16.61 14.20
C ASN A 104 -10.16 16.45 14.94
N ASP A 105 -9.04 16.58 14.22
CA ASP A 105 -7.68 16.44 14.77
C ASP A 105 -7.35 15.05 15.35
N ASP A 106 -8.13 14.03 15.00
CA ASP A 106 -7.88 12.66 15.40
C ASP A 106 -7.89 11.70 14.21
N TRP A 107 -7.04 10.65 14.30
CA TRP A 107 -6.94 9.60 13.30
C TRP A 107 -7.94 8.49 13.59
N SER A 108 -8.83 8.21 12.66
CA SER A 108 -9.75 7.09 12.74
C SER A 108 -9.52 6.09 11.62
N ARG A 109 -9.71 4.80 11.91
CA ARG A 109 -9.75 3.74 10.91
C ARG A 109 -11.10 3.81 10.20
N LYS A 110 -11.07 3.96 8.87
CA LYS A 110 -12.29 4.10 8.10
C LYS A 110 -12.71 2.80 7.42
N PHE A 111 -11.78 2.13 6.77
CA PHE A 111 -12.04 0.92 6.00
C PHE A 111 -10.98 -0.13 6.27
N LEU A 112 -11.41 -1.38 6.23
CA LEU A 112 -10.56 -2.55 6.23
C LEU A 112 -10.92 -3.42 5.04
N TRP A 113 -9.94 -3.74 4.21
CA TRP A 113 -10.11 -4.71 3.13
C TRP A 113 -8.88 -5.58 2.94
N SER A 114 -9.10 -6.77 2.40
CA SER A 114 -8.03 -7.70 2.11
C SER A 114 -7.43 -7.44 0.74
N CYS A 115 -6.12 -7.61 0.66
CA CYS A 115 -5.37 -7.56 -0.59
C CYS A 115 -4.74 -8.92 -0.88
N GLU A 116 -4.42 -9.15 -2.12
CA GLU A 116 -3.64 -10.30 -2.57
C GLU A 116 -2.58 -9.87 -3.58
N ALA A 117 -1.49 -10.62 -3.66
CA ALA A 117 -0.43 -10.38 -4.63
C ALA A 117 -0.91 -10.73 -6.05
N THR A 118 -0.53 -9.91 -7.02
CA THR A 118 -0.84 -10.10 -8.43
C THR A 118 0.28 -9.51 -9.29
N THR A 119 0.11 -9.50 -10.61
CA THR A 119 0.99 -8.81 -11.54
C THR A 119 0.32 -7.52 -12.03
N SER A 120 1.11 -6.57 -12.55
CA SER A 120 0.57 -5.33 -13.13
C SER A 120 -0.40 -5.60 -14.28
N GLU A 121 -0.12 -6.62 -15.10
CA GLU A 121 -1.00 -7.03 -16.20
C GLU A 121 -2.33 -7.57 -15.66
N GLN A 122 -2.28 -8.51 -14.70
CA GLN A 122 -3.48 -9.09 -14.10
C GLN A 122 -4.29 -8.06 -13.31
N LEU A 123 -3.64 -7.12 -12.64
CA LEU A 123 -4.30 -6.00 -11.97
C LEU A 123 -5.19 -5.22 -12.95
N ASN A 124 -4.64 -4.82 -14.09
CA ASN A 124 -5.36 -4.05 -15.09
C ASN A 124 -6.56 -4.84 -15.68
N ILE A 125 -6.37 -6.13 -15.96
CA ILE A 125 -7.44 -7.01 -16.47
C ILE A 125 -8.56 -7.14 -15.42
N ARG A 126 -8.23 -7.40 -14.17
CA ARG A 126 -9.20 -7.60 -13.08
C ARG A 126 -9.99 -6.33 -12.79
N ILE A 127 -9.35 -5.17 -12.72
CA ILE A 127 -10.03 -3.87 -12.54
C ILE A 127 -10.97 -3.59 -13.71
N LYS A 128 -10.54 -3.82 -14.94
CA LYS A 128 -11.37 -3.62 -16.14
C LYS A 128 -12.60 -4.54 -16.15
N ASN A 129 -12.41 -5.81 -15.82
CA ASN A 129 -13.51 -6.78 -15.75
C ASN A 129 -14.51 -6.39 -14.65
N LYS A 130 -14.01 -5.94 -13.50
CA LYS A 130 -14.87 -5.47 -12.41
C LYS A 130 -15.65 -4.23 -12.78
N LEU A 131 -15.03 -3.27 -13.45
CA LEU A 131 -15.73 -2.09 -13.97
C LEU A 131 -16.86 -2.48 -14.93
N ASN A 132 -16.58 -3.37 -15.87
CA ASN A 132 -17.59 -3.85 -16.82
C ASN A 132 -18.77 -4.56 -16.12
N GLU A 133 -18.48 -5.34 -15.08
CA GLU A 133 -19.51 -5.97 -14.22
C GLU A 133 -20.39 -4.91 -13.55
N LEU A 134 -19.78 -3.89 -12.94
CA LEU A 134 -20.49 -2.80 -12.26
C LEU A 134 -21.37 -1.98 -13.22
N ILE A 135 -20.89 -1.69 -14.42
CA ILE A 135 -21.65 -1.00 -15.45
C ILE A 135 -22.88 -1.80 -15.86
N LYS A 136 -22.73 -3.13 -16.05
CA LYS A 136 -23.86 -4.00 -16.39
C LYS A 136 -24.91 -4.07 -15.30
N VAL A 137 -24.50 -4.13 -14.04
CA VAL A 137 -25.42 -4.14 -12.89
C VAL A 137 -26.20 -2.83 -12.80
N ASN A 138 -25.53 -1.68 -12.96
CA ASN A 138 -26.18 -0.38 -12.92
C ASN A 138 -27.10 -0.13 -14.11
N GLY A 139 -26.74 -0.60 -15.31
CA GLY A 139 -27.60 -0.54 -16.49
C GLY A 139 -28.90 -1.34 -16.41
N LYS A 140 -28.96 -2.35 -15.51
CA LYS A 140 -30.18 -3.14 -15.27
C LYS A 140 -31.15 -2.50 -14.27
N LYS A 141 -30.73 -1.42 -13.59
CA LYS A 141 -31.56 -0.69 -12.61
C LYS A 141 -32.36 0.47 -13.25
N LEU A 142 -32.17 0.69 -14.52
CA LEU A 142 -32.95 1.61 -15.34
C LEU A 142 -34.03 0.81 -16.08
#